data_3bc603ca3563df8958ebbef854efe675
#
_entry.id   3bc603ca3563df8958ebbef854efe675
#
_cell.length_a   1.000
_cell.length_b   1.000
_cell.length_c   1.000
_cell.angle_alpha   90.00
_cell.angle_beta   90.00
_cell.angle_gamma   90.00
#
_symmetry.space_group_name_H-M   'P 1'
#
loop_
_entity.id
_entity.type
_entity.pdbx_description
1 polymer ?
#
loop_
_entity_poly.entity_id
_entity_poly.type
_entity_poly.pdbx_seq_one_letter_code
_entity_poly.pdbx_strand_id
1 'polypeptide(L)'
;MTVAITGGIGSGKSYVCRLLSEQGIEVYDCDTAAKRLMCTSEVLMSQLRQLVGTKLYINNVLNKQLLTHFLMESEAHARAVNSIVHPAVAEDFIASGATWMECAILYESGFDRLADCVVCVSAPLEKRIERVMLRDGISRADVLQWMNRQLPQEEVVKRADYNIVNDGQEDVRKQLNHLLKIIKI
;
A
#
# COMPACT_ATOMS: atom_id res chain seq x y z
N MET A 1 2.14 -20.30 0.62
CA MET A 1 2.25 -19.33 1.73
C MET A 1 2.27 -17.93 1.11
N THR A 2 1.38 -17.06 1.54
CA THR A 2 1.27 -15.68 1.07
C THR A 2 1.94 -14.74 2.08
N VAL A 3 2.82 -13.87 1.60
CA VAL A 3 3.54 -12.89 2.43
C VAL A 3 3.11 -11.47 2.07
N ALA A 4 2.73 -10.68 3.06
CA ALA A 4 2.41 -9.27 2.87
C ALA A 4 3.53 -8.38 3.40
N ILE A 5 3.98 -7.43 2.60
CA ILE A 5 4.89 -6.35 3.00
C ILE A 5 4.07 -5.11 3.28
N THR A 6 4.18 -4.58 4.49
CA THR A 6 3.51 -3.35 4.91
C THR A 6 4.48 -2.40 5.60
N GLY A 7 3.97 -1.26 6.03
CA GLY A 7 4.72 -0.23 6.73
C GLY A 7 4.30 1.16 6.28
N GLY A 8 4.46 2.14 7.13
CA GLY A 8 4.01 3.52 6.87
C GLY A 8 4.70 4.19 5.69
N ILE A 9 4.12 5.25 5.21
CA ILE A 9 4.74 6.10 4.17
C ILE A 9 6.16 6.51 4.58
N GLY A 10 7.11 6.43 3.64
CA GLY A 10 8.53 6.76 3.87
C GLY A 10 9.36 5.68 4.57
N SER A 11 8.78 4.53 4.98
CA SER A 11 9.51 3.46 5.65
C SER A 11 10.52 2.73 4.75
N GLY A 12 10.27 2.70 3.43
CA GLY A 12 11.17 2.07 2.47
C GLY A 12 10.69 0.71 1.97
N LYS A 13 9.39 0.42 2.00
CA LYS A 13 8.80 -0.80 1.42
C LYS A 13 9.26 -1.07 -0.02
N SER A 14 9.22 -0.05 -0.87
CA SER A 14 9.65 -0.16 -2.28
C SER A 14 11.13 -0.57 -2.42
N TYR A 15 11.98 -0.23 -1.44
CA TYR A 15 13.36 -0.71 -1.41
C TYR A 15 13.41 -2.21 -1.11
N VAL A 16 12.65 -2.68 -0.13
CA VAL A 16 12.53 -4.11 0.20
C VAL A 16 11.96 -4.89 -0.98
N CYS A 17 10.89 -4.39 -1.61
CA CYS A 17 10.28 -5.02 -2.80
C CYS A 17 11.29 -5.12 -3.96
N ARG A 18 12.13 -4.11 -4.18
CA ARG A 18 13.21 -4.18 -5.17
C ARG A 18 14.23 -5.27 -4.83
N LEU A 19 14.64 -5.39 -3.56
CA LEU A 19 15.56 -6.45 -3.13
C LEU A 19 14.98 -7.85 -3.31
N LEU A 20 13.67 -8.03 -3.16
CA LEU A 20 12.95 -9.28 -3.47
C LEU A 20 12.97 -9.55 -4.98
N SER A 21 12.69 -8.55 -5.80
CA SER A 21 12.73 -8.66 -7.25
C SER A 21 14.12 -9.04 -7.77
N GLU A 22 15.20 -8.53 -7.16
CA GLU A 22 16.58 -8.94 -7.45
C GLU A 22 16.85 -10.43 -7.17
N GLN A 23 16.02 -11.06 -6.34
CA GLN A 23 16.07 -12.49 -6.00
C GLN A 23 15.02 -13.32 -6.78
N GLY A 24 14.36 -12.72 -7.77
CA GLY A 24 13.36 -13.39 -8.59
C GLY A 24 11.98 -13.51 -7.95
N ILE A 25 11.73 -12.82 -6.84
CA ILE A 25 10.43 -12.79 -6.15
C ILE A 25 9.62 -11.62 -6.67
N GLU A 26 8.52 -11.93 -7.35
CA GLU A 26 7.56 -10.92 -7.80
C GLU A 26 6.63 -10.50 -6.65
N VAL A 27 6.50 -9.20 -6.47
CA VAL A 27 5.63 -8.61 -5.44
C VAL A 27 4.47 -7.88 -6.11
N TYR A 28 3.25 -8.29 -5.81
CA TYR A 28 2.03 -7.64 -6.25
C TYR A 28 1.86 -6.30 -5.51
N ASP A 29 1.87 -5.20 -6.23
CA ASP A 29 1.68 -3.85 -5.72
C ASP A 29 0.18 -3.51 -5.69
N CYS A 30 -0.43 -3.52 -4.50
CA CYS A 30 -1.85 -3.25 -4.30
C CYS A 30 -2.26 -1.84 -4.74
N ASP A 31 -1.37 -0.85 -4.58
CA ASP A 31 -1.64 0.55 -4.95
C ASP A 31 -1.66 0.73 -6.47
N THR A 32 -0.70 0.13 -7.15
CA THR A 32 -0.65 0.10 -8.62
C THR A 32 -1.82 -0.68 -9.21
N ALA A 33 -2.19 -1.80 -8.60
CA ALA A 33 -3.34 -2.59 -9.02
C ALA A 33 -4.66 -1.83 -8.84
N ALA A 34 -4.86 -1.15 -7.72
CA ALA A 34 -6.03 -0.30 -7.50
C ALA A 34 -6.16 0.77 -8.59
N LYS A 35 -5.06 1.48 -8.88
CA LYS A 35 -5.03 2.49 -9.95
C LYS A 35 -5.34 1.90 -11.33
N ARG A 36 -4.78 0.73 -11.64
CA ARG A 36 -5.04 0.01 -12.89
C ARG A 36 -6.51 -0.40 -12.98
N LEU A 37 -7.05 -1.06 -11.96
CA LEU A 37 -8.42 -1.55 -11.95
C LEU A 37 -9.44 -0.42 -12.05
N MET A 38 -9.24 0.69 -11.37
CA MET A 38 -10.08 1.89 -11.52
C MET A 38 -10.10 2.43 -12.96
N CYS A 39 -9.11 2.13 -13.79
CA CYS A 39 -9.04 2.58 -15.17
C CYS A 39 -9.44 1.52 -16.21
N THR A 40 -9.49 0.22 -15.83
CA THR A 40 -9.66 -0.88 -16.78
C THR A 40 -10.84 -1.80 -16.49
N SER A 41 -11.32 -1.86 -15.24
CA SER A 41 -12.47 -2.71 -14.87
C SER A 41 -13.78 -1.94 -15.10
N GLU A 42 -14.56 -2.35 -16.09
CA GLU A 42 -15.88 -1.73 -16.40
C GLU A 42 -16.83 -1.82 -15.20
N VAL A 43 -16.81 -2.92 -14.46
CA VAL A 43 -17.62 -3.11 -13.26
C VAL A 43 -17.24 -2.08 -12.21
N LEU A 44 -15.94 -1.94 -11.92
CA LEU A 44 -15.44 -1.00 -10.93
C LEU A 44 -15.73 0.46 -11.35
N MET A 45 -15.51 0.78 -12.62
CA MET A 45 -15.83 2.08 -13.19
C MET A 45 -17.31 2.43 -13.06
N SER A 46 -18.20 1.45 -13.30
CA SER A 46 -19.65 1.63 -13.15
C SER A 46 -20.04 1.91 -11.71
N GLN A 47 -19.54 1.14 -10.76
CA GLN A 47 -19.80 1.32 -9.33
C GLN A 47 -19.28 2.68 -8.82
N LEU A 48 -18.08 3.06 -9.23
CA LEU A 48 -17.51 4.36 -8.86
C LEU A 48 -18.27 5.54 -9.48
N ARG A 49 -18.78 5.41 -10.72
CA ARG A 49 -19.68 6.41 -11.32
C ARG A 49 -20.98 6.59 -10.54
N GLN A 50 -21.55 5.49 -10.05
CA GLN A 50 -22.77 5.55 -9.23
C GLN A 50 -22.52 6.25 -7.89
N LEU A 51 -21.36 6.05 -7.29
CA LEU A 51 -21.00 6.63 -6.00
C LEU A 51 -20.60 8.12 -6.12
N VAL A 52 -19.70 8.44 -7.05
CA VAL A 52 -19.07 9.78 -7.14
C VAL A 52 -19.77 10.69 -8.13
N GLY A 53 -20.43 10.10 -9.14
CA GLY A 53 -21.12 10.81 -10.19
C GLY A 53 -20.55 10.56 -11.60
N THR A 54 -21.37 10.85 -12.60
CA THR A 54 -21.08 10.55 -14.02
C THR A 54 -19.83 11.26 -14.55
N LYS A 55 -19.46 12.40 -13.97
CA LYS A 55 -18.27 13.18 -14.36
C LYS A 55 -16.94 12.57 -13.87
N LEU A 56 -16.99 11.49 -13.07
CA LEU A 56 -15.79 10.80 -12.60
C LEU A 56 -14.97 10.22 -13.76
N TYR A 57 -15.65 9.79 -14.83
CA TYR A 57 -14.99 9.31 -16.04
C TYR A 57 -15.47 10.10 -17.24
N ILE A 58 -14.55 10.75 -17.95
CA ILE A 58 -14.80 11.47 -19.19
C ILE A 58 -14.13 10.69 -20.32
N ASN A 59 -14.90 10.22 -21.30
CA ASN A 59 -14.40 9.34 -22.37
C ASN A 59 -13.61 8.15 -21.86
N ASN A 60 -14.09 7.51 -20.78
CA ASN A 60 -13.45 6.42 -20.05
C ASN A 60 -12.11 6.77 -19.37
N VAL A 61 -11.73 8.03 -19.30
CA VAL A 61 -10.55 8.49 -18.56
C VAL A 61 -10.99 8.97 -17.18
N LEU A 62 -10.31 8.44 -16.14
CA LEU A 62 -10.58 8.79 -14.76
C LEU A 62 -10.22 10.26 -14.47
N ASN A 63 -11.16 11.03 -13.98
CA ASN A 63 -10.96 12.39 -13.46
C ASN A 63 -10.36 12.29 -12.05
N LYS A 64 -9.01 12.23 -11.98
CA LYS A 64 -8.27 12.08 -10.72
C LYS A 64 -8.53 13.24 -9.74
N GLN A 65 -8.71 14.45 -10.24
CA GLN A 65 -8.98 15.63 -9.40
C GLN A 65 -10.34 15.50 -8.70
N LEU A 66 -11.38 15.08 -9.44
CA LEU A 66 -12.70 14.86 -8.87
C LEU A 66 -12.69 13.74 -7.83
N LEU A 67 -12.00 12.63 -8.12
CA LEU A 67 -11.86 11.54 -7.15
C LEU A 67 -11.14 12.01 -5.89
N THR A 68 -10.02 12.72 -6.04
CA THR A 68 -9.28 13.27 -4.90
C THR A 68 -10.13 14.21 -4.05
N HIS A 69 -10.87 15.11 -4.71
CA HIS A 69 -11.79 16.02 -4.00
C HIS A 69 -12.83 15.24 -3.20
N PHE A 70 -13.51 14.28 -3.84
CA PHE A 70 -14.51 13.43 -3.19
C PHE A 70 -13.93 12.67 -1.99
N LEU A 71 -12.73 12.09 -2.12
CA LEU A 71 -12.05 11.38 -1.02
C LEU A 71 -11.67 12.31 0.15
N MET A 72 -11.42 13.58 -0.13
CA MET A 72 -11.00 14.57 0.88
C MET A 72 -12.18 15.24 1.60
N GLU A 73 -13.39 15.18 1.05
CA GLU A 73 -14.59 15.79 1.64
C GLU A 73 -14.97 15.17 2.99
N SER A 74 -14.83 13.84 3.12
CA SER A 74 -15.13 13.15 4.37
C SER A 74 -14.51 11.75 4.43
N GLU A 75 -14.29 11.27 5.67
CA GLU A 75 -13.91 9.86 5.88
C GLU A 75 -14.97 8.86 5.38
N ALA A 76 -16.25 9.24 5.41
CA ALA A 76 -17.33 8.42 4.90
C ALA A 76 -17.19 8.20 3.39
N HIS A 77 -16.81 9.22 2.63
CA HIS A 77 -16.53 9.13 1.20
C HIS A 77 -15.32 8.23 0.92
N ALA A 78 -14.26 8.41 1.68
CA ALA A 78 -13.08 7.54 1.55
C ALA A 78 -13.42 6.07 1.84
N ARG A 79 -14.18 5.79 2.90
CA ARG A 79 -14.66 4.43 3.21
C ARG A 79 -15.57 3.86 2.11
N ALA A 80 -16.45 4.68 1.53
CA ALA A 80 -17.34 4.25 0.45
C ALA A 80 -16.56 3.88 -0.81
N VAL A 81 -15.57 4.66 -1.23
CA VAL A 81 -14.68 4.31 -2.34
C VAL A 81 -13.89 3.04 -2.04
N ASN A 82 -13.31 2.95 -0.85
CA ASN A 82 -12.52 1.80 -0.42
C ASN A 82 -13.34 0.50 -0.38
N SER A 83 -14.62 0.56 0.03
CA SER A 83 -15.52 -0.61 0.03
C SER A 83 -15.80 -1.16 -1.36
N ILE A 84 -15.59 -0.37 -2.41
CA ILE A 84 -15.71 -0.78 -3.81
C ILE A 84 -14.35 -1.25 -4.35
N VAL A 85 -13.28 -0.50 -4.06
CA VAL A 85 -11.94 -0.76 -4.65
C VAL A 85 -11.22 -1.93 -3.99
N HIS A 86 -11.26 -2.04 -2.66
CA HIS A 86 -10.49 -3.08 -1.95
C HIS A 86 -10.92 -4.51 -2.33
N PRO A 87 -12.23 -4.86 -2.42
CA PRO A 87 -12.61 -6.20 -2.88
C PRO A 87 -12.08 -6.52 -4.28
N ALA A 88 -12.14 -5.58 -5.20
CA ALA A 88 -11.65 -5.78 -6.57
C ALA A 88 -10.12 -6.01 -6.60
N VAL A 89 -9.36 -5.31 -5.76
CA VAL A 89 -7.90 -5.53 -5.62
C VAL A 89 -7.62 -6.90 -4.99
N ALA A 90 -8.39 -7.31 -3.98
CA ALA A 90 -8.25 -8.62 -3.35
C ALA A 90 -8.51 -9.77 -4.35
N GLU A 91 -9.58 -9.66 -5.14
CA GLU A 91 -9.90 -10.64 -6.19
C GLU A 91 -8.82 -10.69 -7.26
N ASP A 92 -8.32 -9.54 -7.71
CA ASP A 92 -7.24 -9.45 -8.71
C ASP A 92 -5.93 -10.05 -8.17
N PHE A 93 -5.59 -9.80 -6.89
CA PHE A 93 -4.46 -10.43 -6.23
C PHE A 93 -4.58 -11.95 -6.22
N ILE A 94 -5.72 -12.48 -5.80
CA ILE A 94 -5.97 -13.93 -5.77
C ILE A 94 -5.89 -14.52 -7.19
N ALA A 95 -6.50 -13.86 -8.16
CA ALA A 95 -6.49 -14.30 -9.56
C ALA A 95 -5.10 -14.25 -10.20
N SER A 96 -4.22 -13.36 -9.73
CA SER A 96 -2.83 -13.25 -10.24
C SER A 96 -1.96 -14.45 -9.88
N GLY A 97 -2.32 -15.22 -8.84
CA GLY A 97 -1.50 -16.30 -8.30
C GLY A 97 -0.22 -15.82 -7.58
N ALA A 98 -0.06 -14.52 -7.38
CA ALA A 98 1.08 -13.98 -6.66
C ALA A 98 1.07 -14.44 -5.19
N THR A 99 2.26 -14.72 -4.68
CA THR A 99 2.45 -15.15 -3.29
C THR A 99 3.03 -14.05 -2.39
N TRP A 100 3.38 -12.91 -2.97
CA TRP A 100 3.84 -11.73 -2.25
C TRP A 100 3.02 -10.53 -2.64
N MET A 101 2.63 -9.70 -1.66
CA MET A 101 1.98 -8.41 -1.90
C MET A 101 2.66 -7.28 -1.14
N GLU A 102 2.60 -6.07 -1.68
CA GLU A 102 2.91 -4.83 -0.97
C GLU A 102 1.63 -4.03 -0.79
N CYS A 103 1.32 -3.67 0.46
CA CYS A 103 0.19 -2.84 0.79
C CYS A 103 0.51 -1.91 1.97
N ALA A 104 0.51 -0.60 1.72
CA ALA A 104 0.82 0.41 2.73
C ALA A 104 -0.26 0.52 3.82
N ILE A 105 -1.50 0.16 3.50
CA ILE A 105 -2.67 0.20 4.38
C ILE A 105 -3.23 -1.21 4.61
N LEU A 106 -2.35 -2.17 4.86
CA LEU A 106 -2.69 -3.60 4.92
C LEU A 106 -3.82 -3.91 5.90
N TYR A 107 -3.73 -3.38 7.09
CA TYR A 107 -4.70 -3.62 8.16
C TYR A 107 -5.97 -2.79 7.98
N GLU A 108 -5.85 -1.57 7.50
CA GLU A 108 -6.98 -0.68 7.24
C GLU A 108 -7.84 -1.19 6.07
N SER A 109 -7.23 -1.86 5.10
CA SER A 109 -7.94 -2.50 3.97
C SER A 109 -8.49 -3.88 4.29
N GLY A 110 -8.04 -4.50 5.40
CA GLY A 110 -8.36 -5.88 5.75
C GLY A 110 -7.62 -6.92 4.91
N PHE A 111 -6.55 -6.55 4.20
CA PHE A 111 -5.75 -7.46 3.37
C PHE A 111 -4.81 -8.36 4.19
N ASP A 112 -4.62 -8.06 5.47
CA ASP A 112 -3.95 -8.95 6.42
C ASP A 112 -4.57 -10.35 6.44
N ARG A 113 -5.88 -10.47 6.15
CA ARG A 113 -6.59 -11.76 6.04
C ARG A 113 -6.19 -12.61 4.83
N LEU A 114 -5.53 -12.02 3.85
CA LEU A 114 -5.04 -12.70 2.64
C LEU A 114 -3.61 -13.22 2.81
N ALA A 115 -2.94 -12.85 3.91
CA ALA A 115 -1.54 -13.17 4.16
C ALA A 115 -1.39 -14.21 5.27
N ASP A 116 -0.52 -15.18 5.04
CA ASP A 116 -0.10 -16.14 6.05
C ASP A 116 1.02 -15.57 6.94
N CYS A 117 1.72 -14.53 6.44
CA CYS A 117 2.84 -13.89 7.12
C CYS A 117 2.87 -12.40 6.75
N VAL A 118 3.00 -11.54 7.74
CA VAL A 118 3.09 -10.08 7.56
C VAL A 118 4.48 -9.59 7.96
N VAL A 119 5.12 -8.89 7.03
CA VAL A 119 6.42 -8.24 7.21
C VAL A 119 6.24 -6.74 7.22
N CYS A 120 6.48 -6.11 8.36
CA CYS A 120 6.50 -4.66 8.46
C CYS A 120 7.88 -4.11 8.10
N VAL A 121 7.93 -3.07 7.28
CA VAL A 121 9.14 -2.27 7.09
C VAL A 121 8.99 -0.99 7.91
N SER A 122 9.88 -0.78 8.86
CA SER A 122 9.86 0.37 9.77
C SER A 122 11.08 1.27 9.60
N ALA A 123 10.91 2.54 9.92
CA ALA A 123 12.01 3.52 9.98
C ALA A 123 11.67 4.63 10.99
N PRO A 124 12.67 5.31 11.56
CA PRO A 124 12.45 6.46 12.44
C PRO A 124 11.60 7.54 11.77
N LEU A 125 10.72 8.19 12.54
CA LEU A 125 9.77 9.17 12.05
C LEU A 125 10.44 10.27 11.22
N GLU A 126 11.53 10.84 11.71
CA GLU A 126 12.23 11.93 11.02
C GLU A 126 12.80 11.48 9.67
N LYS A 127 13.37 10.27 9.60
CA LYS A 127 13.87 9.70 8.34
C LYS A 127 12.73 9.45 7.34
N ARG A 128 11.58 9.02 7.82
CA ARG A 128 10.40 8.82 6.98
C ARG A 128 9.93 10.14 6.39
N ILE A 129 9.83 11.19 7.23
CA ILE A 129 9.44 12.54 6.81
C ILE A 129 10.42 13.07 5.77
N GLU A 130 11.72 13.04 6.06
CA GLU A 130 12.78 13.50 5.17
C GLU A 130 12.71 12.82 3.79
N ARG A 131 12.55 11.50 3.77
CA ARG A 131 12.43 10.71 2.52
C ARG A 131 11.22 11.11 1.69
N VAL A 132 10.07 11.35 2.33
CA VAL A 132 8.84 11.73 1.63
C VAL A 132 8.95 13.16 1.11
N MET A 133 9.45 14.10 1.92
CA MET A 133 9.70 15.49 1.47
C MET A 133 10.62 15.53 0.26
N LEU A 134 11.71 14.76 0.28
CA LEU A 134 12.68 14.70 -0.82
C LEU A 134 12.08 14.06 -2.09
N ARG A 135 11.31 13.00 -1.95
CA ARG A 135 10.69 12.27 -3.07
C ARG A 135 9.59 13.06 -3.75
N ASP A 136 8.72 13.69 -2.96
CA ASP A 136 7.44 14.23 -3.44
C ASP A 136 7.46 15.78 -3.53
N GLY A 137 8.49 16.44 -2.99
CA GLY A 137 8.62 17.90 -3.00
C GLY A 137 7.55 18.63 -2.16
N ILE A 138 7.01 17.98 -1.13
CA ILE A 138 5.94 18.50 -0.29
C ILE A 138 6.45 18.95 1.09
N SER A 139 5.65 19.75 1.78
CA SER A 139 6.03 20.28 3.08
C SER A 139 5.99 19.19 4.17
N ARG A 140 6.73 19.40 5.27
CA ARG A 140 6.64 18.54 6.46
C ARG A 140 5.21 18.42 7.00
N ALA A 141 4.44 19.51 6.96
CA ALA A 141 3.06 19.49 7.42
C ALA A 141 2.19 18.57 6.58
N ASP A 142 2.34 18.59 5.26
CA ASP A 142 1.62 17.68 4.34
C ASP A 142 2.01 16.22 4.58
N VAL A 143 3.30 15.94 4.79
CA VAL A 143 3.76 14.58 5.12
C VAL A 143 3.11 14.07 6.39
N LEU A 144 3.09 14.88 7.46
CA LEU A 144 2.46 14.49 8.71
C LEU A 144 0.95 14.28 8.56
N GLN A 145 0.29 15.10 7.76
CA GLN A 145 -1.12 14.92 7.44
C GLN A 145 -1.37 13.58 6.71
N TRP A 146 -0.50 13.17 5.80
CA TRP A 146 -0.60 11.89 5.12
C TRP A 146 -0.33 10.72 6.06
N MET A 147 0.69 10.84 6.93
CA MET A 147 0.99 9.82 7.94
C MET A 147 -0.16 9.59 8.91
N ASN A 148 -0.87 10.65 9.31
CA ASN A 148 -2.02 10.57 10.22
C ASN A 148 -3.25 9.85 9.63
N ARG A 149 -3.24 9.56 8.32
CA ARG A 149 -4.28 8.76 7.65
C ARG A 149 -4.00 7.27 7.68
N GLN A 150 -2.81 6.87 8.14
CA GLN A 150 -2.41 5.48 8.31
C GLN A 150 -2.38 5.14 9.80
N LEU A 151 -2.47 3.84 10.11
CA LEU A 151 -2.20 3.37 11.46
C LEU A 151 -0.82 3.81 11.94
N PRO A 152 -0.65 4.11 13.23
CA PRO A 152 0.67 4.38 13.80
C PRO A 152 1.64 3.22 13.52
N GLN A 153 2.88 3.55 13.16
CA GLN A 153 3.88 2.53 12.81
C GLN A 153 4.08 1.50 13.93
N GLU A 154 4.05 1.96 15.18
CA GLU A 154 4.20 1.10 16.37
C GLU A 154 3.08 0.06 16.46
N GLU A 155 1.88 0.43 16.06
CA GLU A 155 0.74 -0.49 15.99
C GLU A 155 0.92 -1.52 14.88
N VAL A 156 1.36 -1.07 13.70
CA VAL A 156 1.65 -1.95 12.55
C VAL A 156 2.76 -2.94 12.90
N VAL A 157 3.84 -2.47 13.54
CA VAL A 157 4.97 -3.34 13.99
C VAL A 157 4.51 -4.39 14.99
N LYS A 158 3.64 -4.03 15.95
CA LYS A 158 3.11 -4.98 16.95
C LYS A 158 2.24 -6.08 16.33
N ARG A 159 1.57 -5.79 15.22
CA ARG A 159 0.66 -6.73 14.56
C ARG A 159 1.35 -7.60 13.52
N ALA A 160 2.52 -7.19 13.05
CA ALA A 160 3.30 -7.92 12.05
C ALA A 160 4.07 -9.09 12.68
N ASP A 161 4.27 -10.16 11.90
CA ASP A 161 5.06 -11.32 12.32
C ASP A 161 6.56 -11.01 12.33
N TYR A 162 6.99 -10.15 11.41
CA TYR A 162 8.40 -9.73 11.30
C TYR A 162 8.50 -8.23 11.06
N ASN A 163 9.60 -7.64 11.54
CA ASN A 163 9.93 -6.24 11.32
C ASN A 163 11.31 -6.08 10.67
N ILE A 164 11.38 -5.44 9.52
CA ILE A 164 12.61 -5.01 8.86
C ILE A 164 12.85 -3.54 9.21
N VAL A 165 13.94 -3.27 9.93
CA VAL A 165 14.32 -1.91 10.33
C VAL A 165 15.15 -1.27 9.22
N ASN A 166 14.67 -0.14 8.69
CA ASN A 166 15.32 0.64 7.63
C ASN A 166 15.69 2.04 8.15
N ASP A 167 16.49 2.08 9.17
CA ASP A 167 16.95 3.31 9.85
C ASP A 167 18.22 3.93 9.24
N GLY A 168 18.82 3.26 8.25
CA GLY A 168 20.09 3.65 7.62
C GLY A 168 21.33 3.21 8.40
N GLN A 169 21.20 2.46 9.49
CA GLN A 169 22.27 1.84 10.24
C GLN A 169 22.23 0.32 10.06
N GLU A 170 21.04 -0.25 10.18
CA GLU A 170 20.80 -1.67 9.98
C GLU A 170 20.85 -2.06 8.49
N ASP A 171 21.48 -3.18 8.20
CA ASP A 171 21.55 -3.72 6.84
C ASP A 171 20.24 -4.42 6.46
N VAL A 172 19.40 -3.71 5.71
CA VAL A 172 18.10 -4.21 5.25
C VAL A 172 18.24 -5.50 4.42
N ARG A 173 19.29 -5.62 3.60
CA ARG A 173 19.54 -6.82 2.78
C ARG A 173 19.84 -8.05 3.65
N LYS A 174 20.63 -7.88 4.71
CA LYS A 174 20.91 -8.97 5.66
C LYS A 174 19.66 -9.40 6.40
N GLN A 175 18.84 -8.44 6.87
CA GLN A 175 17.58 -8.72 7.54
C GLN A 175 16.62 -9.48 6.60
N LEU A 176 16.49 -9.04 5.36
CA LEU A 176 15.64 -9.69 4.35
C LEU A 176 16.12 -11.11 4.05
N ASN A 177 17.42 -11.31 3.82
CA ASN A 177 17.99 -12.63 3.57
C ASN A 177 17.84 -13.59 4.76
N HIS A 178 17.87 -13.07 5.98
CA HIS A 178 17.58 -13.86 7.18
C HIS A 178 16.11 -14.26 7.22
N LEU A 179 15.20 -13.32 6.96
CA LEU A 179 13.76 -13.58 6.89
C LEU A 179 13.43 -14.67 5.86
N LEU A 180 13.97 -14.57 4.64
CA LEU A 180 13.71 -15.55 3.57
C LEU A 180 14.12 -16.97 3.96
N LYS A 181 15.20 -17.14 4.74
CA LYS A 181 15.61 -18.44 5.28
C LYS A 181 14.62 -18.98 6.31
N ILE A 182 14.02 -18.11 7.14
CA ILE A 182 13.03 -18.51 8.15
C ILE A 182 11.73 -18.97 7.50
N ILE A 183 11.25 -18.22 6.51
CA ILE A 183 9.99 -18.53 5.82
C ILE A 183 10.16 -19.62 4.74
N LYS A 184 11.35 -20.17 4.58
CA LYS A 184 11.68 -21.31 3.69
C LYS A 184 11.31 -21.07 2.22
N ILE A 185 11.65 -19.90 1.72
CA ILE A 185 11.56 -19.56 0.29
C ILE A 185 12.97 -19.49 -0.29
#